data_adb875da971686d4e9cd9be663aca0bf
#
_entry.id   adb875da971686d4e9cd9be663aca0bf
#
_cell.length_a   1.000
_cell.length_b   1.000
_cell.length_c   1.000
_cell.angle_alpha   90.00
_cell.angle_beta   90.00
_cell.angle_gamma   90.00
#
_symmetry.space_group_name_H-M   'P 1'
#
loop_
_entity.id
_entity.type
_entity.pdbx_description
1 polymer ?
#
loop_
_entity_poly.entity_id
_entity_poly.type
_entity_poly.pdbx_seq_one_letter_code
_entity_poly.pdbx_strand_id
1 'polypeptide(L)'
;LGGEIPDGMTMERYYDYLFLKVRALRHLGTTYYTYKNIDSYSYLESAMEILEKYDFEHNYKDRAGLENMRFGILNNMYLSMFYKFVEKDDRDKRGLEDIKNMLINVERSISELDALPPEKQDRHRFVKLTALKCQLTKALDVCGLKRIDVVAAEKDMERVESILNKNIYFDVAI
;
A
#
# COMPACT_ATOMS: atom_id res chain seq x y z
N LEU A 1 -11.07 16.21 16.09
CA LEU A 1 -12.40 15.61 16.33
C LEU A 1 -12.21 14.19 16.84
N GLY A 2 -11.70 14.04 18.07
CA GLY A 2 -11.49 12.77 18.73
C GLY A 2 -12.80 12.21 19.24
N GLY A 3 -13.08 10.92 18.99
CA GLY A 3 -14.12 10.21 19.70
C GLY A 3 -13.86 10.25 21.21
N GLU A 4 -14.91 10.29 22.00
CA GLU A 4 -14.78 10.27 23.46
C GLU A 4 -14.03 9.00 23.90
N ILE A 5 -13.01 9.20 24.72
CA ILE A 5 -12.27 8.10 25.31
C ILE A 5 -13.19 7.38 26.28
N PRO A 6 -13.33 6.06 26.19
CA PRO A 6 -14.15 5.30 27.13
C PRO A 6 -13.73 5.53 28.58
N ASP A 7 -14.71 5.62 29.49
CA ASP A 7 -14.48 5.82 30.91
C ASP A 7 -13.47 4.80 31.47
N GLY A 8 -12.46 5.30 32.19
CA GLY A 8 -11.39 4.49 32.78
C GLY A 8 -10.26 4.06 31.82
N MET A 9 -10.29 4.49 30.57
CA MET A 9 -9.22 4.21 29.60
C MET A 9 -8.26 5.42 29.50
N THR A 10 -6.97 5.17 29.53
CA THR A 10 -5.98 6.23 29.25
C THR A 10 -5.89 6.51 27.75
N MET A 11 -5.48 7.73 27.37
CA MET A 11 -5.26 8.12 25.97
C MET A 11 -4.36 7.11 25.24
N GLU A 12 -3.23 6.73 25.85
CA GLU A 12 -2.29 5.78 25.28
C GLU A 12 -2.95 4.42 24.98
N ARG A 13 -3.65 3.84 25.92
CA ARG A 13 -4.38 2.57 25.73
C ARG A 13 -5.46 2.67 24.66
N TYR A 14 -6.10 3.82 24.56
CA TYR A 14 -7.12 4.04 23.54
C TYR A 14 -6.51 4.03 22.13
N TYR A 15 -5.37 4.69 21.93
CA TYR A 15 -4.68 4.67 20.64
C TYR A 15 -4.06 3.32 20.31
N ASP A 16 -3.56 2.58 21.30
CA ASP A 16 -3.14 1.19 21.12
C ASP A 16 -4.30 0.30 20.66
N TYR A 17 -5.48 0.45 21.27
CA TYR A 17 -6.69 -0.25 20.86
C TYR A 17 -7.11 0.11 19.43
N LEU A 18 -7.13 1.38 19.08
CA LEU A 18 -7.44 1.82 17.70
C LEU A 18 -6.45 1.24 16.70
N PHE A 19 -5.16 1.22 17.03
CA PHE A 19 -4.12 0.66 16.16
C PHE A 19 -4.27 -0.84 15.97
N LEU A 20 -4.62 -1.58 17.03
CA LEU A 20 -4.96 -3.00 16.93
C LEU A 20 -6.17 -3.23 16.03
N LYS A 21 -7.20 -2.39 16.11
CA LYS A 21 -8.36 -2.46 15.23
C LYS A 21 -7.97 -2.23 13.77
N VAL A 22 -7.15 -1.22 13.50
CA VAL A 22 -6.61 -0.96 12.16
C VAL A 22 -5.84 -2.18 11.63
N ARG A 23 -4.98 -2.76 12.47
CA ARG A 23 -4.21 -3.96 12.14
C ARG A 23 -5.11 -5.15 11.82
N ALA A 24 -6.16 -5.39 12.60
CA ALA A 24 -7.12 -6.46 12.36
C ALA A 24 -7.86 -6.25 11.04
N LEU A 25 -8.36 -5.04 10.76
CA LEU A 25 -9.02 -4.70 9.50
C LEU A 25 -8.09 -4.88 8.29
N ARG A 26 -6.85 -4.46 8.40
CA ARG A 26 -5.83 -4.70 7.36
C ARG A 26 -5.63 -6.19 7.10
N HIS A 27 -5.52 -7.01 8.15
CA HIS A 27 -5.38 -8.46 8.00
C HIS A 27 -6.61 -9.09 7.34
N LEU A 28 -7.81 -8.70 7.75
CA LEU A 28 -9.05 -9.14 7.10
C LEU A 28 -9.04 -8.77 5.61
N GLY A 29 -8.79 -7.53 5.28
CA GLY A 29 -8.70 -7.07 3.89
C GLY A 29 -7.67 -7.84 3.07
N THR A 30 -6.49 -8.12 3.63
CA THR A 30 -5.45 -8.89 2.96
C THR A 30 -5.85 -10.36 2.77
N THR A 31 -6.48 -10.98 3.78
CA THR A 31 -6.91 -12.38 3.73
C THR A 31 -8.01 -12.59 2.70
N TYR A 32 -9.05 -11.74 2.73
CA TYR A 32 -10.17 -11.87 1.80
C TYR A 32 -9.80 -11.60 0.34
N TYR A 33 -8.84 -10.74 0.11
CA TYR A 33 -8.23 -10.56 -1.19
C TYR A 33 -7.71 -11.87 -1.79
N THR A 34 -7.11 -12.74 -0.98
CA THR A 34 -6.60 -14.04 -1.41
C THR A 34 -7.72 -15.05 -1.73
N TYR A 35 -8.90 -14.92 -1.14
CA TYR A 35 -10.02 -15.86 -1.25
C TYR A 35 -11.17 -15.43 -2.19
N LYS A 36 -10.99 -14.39 -2.99
CA LYS A 36 -11.85 -13.99 -4.14
C LYS A 36 -13.34 -13.67 -3.89
N ASN A 37 -13.91 -13.88 -2.72
CA ASN A 37 -15.37 -13.86 -2.52
C ASN A 37 -15.92 -12.72 -1.66
N ILE A 38 -15.07 -11.87 -1.10
CA ILE A 38 -15.50 -10.81 -0.17
C ILE A 38 -14.85 -9.50 -0.57
N ASP A 39 -15.55 -8.40 -0.36
CA ASP A 39 -15.04 -7.07 -0.61
C ASP A 39 -13.89 -6.72 0.34
N SER A 40 -12.69 -7.17 -0.01
CA SER A 40 -11.47 -6.91 0.75
C SER A 40 -11.19 -5.40 0.86
N TYR A 41 -11.66 -4.62 -0.11
CA TYR A 41 -11.45 -3.18 -0.16
C TYR A 41 -12.16 -2.46 0.98
N SER A 42 -13.39 -2.84 1.34
CA SER A 42 -14.15 -2.20 2.42
C SER A 42 -13.47 -2.30 3.79
N TYR A 43 -12.78 -3.42 4.07
CA TYR A 43 -12.00 -3.55 5.31
C TYR A 43 -10.78 -2.65 5.32
N LEU A 44 -10.11 -2.51 4.17
CA LEU A 44 -8.93 -1.64 4.03
C LEU A 44 -9.34 -0.16 4.10
N GLU A 45 -10.45 0.19 3.48
CA GLU A 45 -11.04 1.53 3.55
C GLU A 45 -11.40 1.88 5.00
N SER A 46 -12.09 1.00 5.72
CA SER A 46 -12.40 1.18 7.14
C SER A 46 -11.16 1.32 8.02
N ALA A 47 -10.07 0.61 7.68
CA ALA A 47 -8.79 0.75 8.37
C ALA A 47 -8.18 2.14 8.13
N MET A 48 -8.26 2.65 6.90
CA MET A 48 -7.75 3.96 6.53
C MET A 48 -8.56 5.08 7.17
N GLU A 49 -9.90 4.97 7.16
CA GLU A 49 -10.79 5.92 7.83
C GLU A 49 -10.45 6.10 9.33
N ILE A 50 -10.10 5.02 10.03
CA ILE A 50 -9.67 5.11 11.44
C ILE A 50 -8.36 5.91 11.53
N LEU A 51 -7.38 5.67 10.65
CA LEU A 51 -6.10 6.38 10.66
C LEU A 51 -6.24 7.87 10.31
N GLU A 52 -7.25 8.24 9.53
CA GLU A 52 -7.53 9.63 9.15
C GLU A 52 -8.39 10.36 10.18
N LYS A 53 -9.34 9.65 10.80
CA LYS A 53 -10.29 10.22 11.75
C LYS A 53 -9.64 10.60 13.07
N TYR A 54 -8.66 9.82 13.53
CA TYR A 54 -8.02 9.98 14.83
C TYR A 54 -6.61 10.55 14.70
N ASP A 55 -6.23 11.42 15.61
CA ASP A 55 -4.92 12.10 15.61
C ASP A 55 -3.79 11.18 16.12
N PHE A 56 -3.48 10.17 15.31
CA PHE A 56 -2.36 9.26 15.58
C PHE A 56 -1.01 9.98 15.57
N GLU A 57 -0.87 11.05 14.78
CA GLU A 57 0.37 11.79 14.66
C GLU A 57 0.85 12.38 15.99
N HIS A 58 -0.06 12.78 16.85
CA HIS A 58 0.29 13.36 18.15
C HIS A 58 0.15 12.39 19.33
N ASN A 59 -0.66 11.35 19.17
CA ASN A 59 -1.08 10.50 20.29
C ASN A 59 -0.57 9.05 20.23
N TYR A 60 0.06 8.64 19.13
CA TYR A 60 0.62 7.29 19.00
C TYR A 60 2.15 7.33 18.94
N LYS A 61 2.81 6.53 19.76
CA LYS A 61 4.26 6.60 19.96
C LYS A 61 5.08 6.02 18.82
N ASP A 62 4.60 4.93 18.20
CA ASP A 62 5.32 4.23 17.13
C ASP A 62 5.01 4.86 15.77
N ARG A 63 5.72 5.94 15.47
CA ARG A 63 5.59 6.66 14.18
C ARG A 63 5.96 5.78 12.99
N ALA A 64 7.04 5.03 13.10
CA ALA A 64 7.48 4.16 12.00
C ALA A 64 6.46 3.05 11.74
N GLY A 65 5.90 2.44 12.81
CA GLY A 65 4.82 1.47 12.70
C GLY A 65 3.55 2.06 12.07
N LEU A 66 3.22 3.31 12.40
CA LEU A 66 2.07 4.01 11.82
C LEU A 66 2.24 4.25 10.31
N GLU A 67 3.40 4.75 9.89
CA GLU A 67 3.69 4.96 8.47
C GLU A 67 3.70 3.65 7.68
N ASN A 68 4.31 2.61 8.23
CA ASN A 68 4.31 1.27 7.63
C ASN A 68 2.90 0.69 7.52
N MET A 69 2.03 0.96 8.50
CA MET A 69 0.65 0.53 8.48
C MET A 69 -0.13 1.24 7.38
N ARG A 70 -0.05 2.56 7.28
CA ARG A 70 -0.67 3.36 6.21
C ARG A 70 -0.25 2.88 4.84
N PHE A 71 1.07 2.73 4.65
CA PHE A 71 1.62 2.23 3.40
C PHE A 71 1.11 0.83 3.06
N GLY A 72 1.09 -0.09 4.04
CA GLY A 72 0.61 -1.45 3.84
C GLY A 72 -0.87 -1.51 3.47
N ILE A 73 -1.71 -0.65 4.05
CA ILE A 73 -3.13 -0.55 3.72
C ILE A 73 -3.29 -0.04 2.28
N LEU A 74 -2.66 1.09 1.93
CA LEU A 74 -2.73 1.66 0.58
C LEU A 74 -2.25 0.68 -0.49
N ASN A 75 -1.14 0.00 -0.26
CA ASN A 75 -0.64 -1.02 -1.19
C ASN A 75 -1.65 -2.14 -1.41
N ASN A 76 -2.29 -2.63 -0.34
CA ASN A 76 -3.30 -3.68 -0.45
C ASN A 76 -4.60 -3.18 -1.10
N MET A 77 -5.00 -1.92 -0.87
CA MET A 77 -6.11 -1.29 -1.58
C MET A 77 -5.85 -1.25 -3.09
N TYR A 78 -4.67 -0.81 -3.51
CA TYR A 78 -4.29 -0.78 -4.91
C TYR A 78 -4.26 -2.18 -5.54
N LEU A 79 -3.72 -3.16 -4.84
CA LEU A 79 -3.74 -4.55 -5.29
C LEU A 79 -5.18 -5.07 -5.41
N SER A 80 -6.04 -4.82 -4.44
CA SER A 80 -7.45 -5.23 -4.48
C SER A 80 -8.19 -4.63 -5.69
N MET A 81 -8.00 -3.33 -5.96
CA MET A 81 -8.57 -2.66 -7.12
C MET A 81 -8.02 -3.22 -8.43
N PHE A 82 -6.69 -3.44 -8.52
CA PHE A 82 -6.05 -4.05 -9.68
C PHE A 82 -6.64 -5.43 -10.00
N TYR A 83 -6.81 -6.29 -9.00
CA TYR A 83 -7.38 -7.62 -9.23
C TYR A 83 -8.86 -7.57 -9.61
N LYS A 84 -9.65 -6.69 -9.00
CA LYS A 84 -11.03 -6.46 -9.45
C LYS A 84 -11.09 -6.04 -10.92
N PHE A 85 -10.17 -5.19 -11.34
CA PHE A 85 -10.06 -4.75 -12.72
C PHE A 85 -9.71 -5.89 -13.68
N VAL A 86 -8.74 -6.74 -13.31
CA VAL A 86 -8.28 -7.86 -14.14
C VAL A 86 -9.32 -8.99 -14.22
N GLU A 87 -10.01 -9.28 -13.11
CA GLU A 87 -10.95 -10.41 -13.04
C GLU A 87 -12.30 -10.13 -13.72
N LYS A 88 -12.77 -8.88 -13.71
CA LYS A 88 -14.10 -8.56 -14.21
C LYS A 88 -14.25 -8.50 -15.72
N ASP A 89 -13.16 -8.59 -16.48
CA ASP A 89 -13.15 -8.27 -17.92
C ASP A 89 -13.81 -6.89 -18.23
N ASP A 90 -14.05 -6.13 -17.17
CA ASP A 90 -14.74 -4.86 -17.13
C ASP A 90 -13.69 -3.76 -17.35
N ARG A 91 -13.24 -3.67 -18.60
CA ARG A 91 -12.36 -2.61 -19.08
C ARG A 91 -13.14 -1.29 -19.18
N ASP A 92 -14.02 -1.07 -18.22
CA ASP A 92 -14.77 0.16 -18.05
C ASP A 92 -13.79 1.34 -17.97
N LYS A 93 -14.16 2.44 -18.61
CA LYS A 93 -13.39 3.70 -18.61
C LYS A 93 -13.02 4.16 -17.20
N ARG A 94 -13.90 3.92 -16.23
CA ARG A 94 -13.69 4.30 -14.83
C ARG A 94 -12.58 3.45 -14.19
N GLY A 95 -12.61 2.13 -14.35
CA GLY A 95 -11.57 1.25 -13.83
C GLY A 95 -10.20 1.54 -14.45
N LEU A 96 -10.15 1.90 -15.73
CA LEU A 96 -8.92 2.33 -16.40
C LEU A 96 -8.37 3.64 -15.86
N GLU A 97 -9.24 4.59 -15.55
CA GLU A 97 -8.83 5.85 -14.95
C GLU A 97 -8.31 5.66 -13.52
N ASP A 98 -8.95 4.78 -12.75
CA ASP A 98 -8.48 4.40 -11.41
C ASP A 98 -7.08 3.76 -11.47
N ILE A 99 -6.81 2.86 -12.43
CA ILE A 99 -5.47 2.26 -12.65
C ILE A 99 -4.44 3.33 -13.02
N LYS A 100 -4.77 4.30 -13.86
CA LYS A 100 -3.86 5.41 -14.20
C LYS A 100 -3.53 6.26 -12.98
N ASN A 101 -4.53 6.62 -12.19
CA ASN A 101 -4.37 7.42 -10.98
C ASN A 101 -3.51 6.69 -9.94
N MET A 102 -3.72 5.38 -9.79
CA MET A 102 -2.86 4.54 -8.95
C MET A 102 -1.41 4.55 -9.41
N LEU A 103 -1.17 4.39 -10.72
CA LEU A 103 0.19 4.42 -11.27
C LEU A 103 0.88 5.75 -10.98
N ILE A 104 0.18 6.88 -11.18
CA ILE A 104 0.71 8.22 -10.86
C ILE A 104 1.10 8.32 -9.37
N ASN A 105 0.26 7.82 -8.48
CA ASN A 105 0.52 7.85 -7.04
C ASN A 105 1.72 6.95 -6.66
N VAL A 106 1.84 5.78 -7.28
CA VAL A 106 2.96 4.87 -7.06
C VAL A 106 4.27 5.49 -7.58
N GLU A 107 4.27 6.07 -8.78
CA GLU A 107 5.43 6.75 -9.36
C GLU A 107 5.87 7.95 -8.49
N ARG A 108 4.92 8.71 -7.96
CA ARG A 108 5.20 9.79 -7.00
C ARG A 108 5.85 9.26 -5.73
N SER A 109 5.30 8.20 -5.13
CA SER A 109 5.85 7.60 -3.92
C SER A 109 7.27 7.04 -4.12
N ILE A 110 7.57 6.48 -5.29
CA ILE A 110 8.94 6.06 -5.65
C ILE A 110 9.86 7.28 -5.71
N SER A 111 9.42 8.36 -6.37
CA SER A 111 10.21 9.60 -6.49
C SER A 111 10.47 10.26 -5.13
N GLU A 112 9.49 10.23 -4.23
CA GLU A 112 9.65 10.73 -2.86
C GLU A 112 10.66 9.90 -2.06
N LEU A 113 10.65 8.56 -2.20
CA LEU A 113 11.67 7.70 -1.60
C LEU A 113 13.06 7.97 -2.17
N ASP A 114 13.17 8.22 -3.48
CA ASP A 114 14.43 8.49 -4.13
C ASP A 114 15.03 9.85 -3.73
N ALA A 115 14.20 10.80 -3.38
CA ALA A 115 14.63 12.11 -2.87
C ALA A 115 15.20 12.05 -1.44
N LEU A 116 14.96 10.96 -0.71
CA LEU A 116 15.51 10.78 0.64
C LEU A 116 16.99 10.41 0.59
N PRO A 117 17.79 10.82 1.60
CA PRO A 117 19.15 10.32 1.78
C PRO A 117 19.18 8.78 1.84
N PRO A 118 20.23 8.11 1.33
CA PRO A 118 20.28 6.64 1.21
C PRO A 118 20.03 5.88 2.50
N GLU A 119 20.43 6.43 3.63
CA GLU A 119 20.22 5.86 4.97
C GLU A 119 18.78 5.95 5.47
N LYS A 120 17.96 6.81 4.85
CA LYS A 120 16.54 7.00 5.16
C LYS A 120 15.62 6.34 4.15
N GLN A 121 16.16 5.79 3.06
CA GLN A 121 15.36 5.11 2.04
C GLN A 121 14.90 3.74 2.55
N ASP A 122 13.58 3.56 2.63
CA ASP A 122 12.97 2.26 2.92
C ASP A 122 13.05 1.37 1.67
N ARG A 123 14.07 0.51 1.65
CA ARG A 123 14.35 -0.41 0.54
C ARG A 123 13.24 -1.42 0.31
N HIS A 124 12.60 -1.89 1.37
CA HIS A 124 11.49 -2.83 1.27
C HIS A 124 10.25 -2.18 0.64
N ARG A 125 9.96 -0.95 1.05
CA ARG A 125 8.92 -0.12 0.45
C ARG A 125 9.18 0.15 -1.02
N PHE A 126 10.43 0.46 -1.39
CA PHE A 126 10.84 0.66 -2.78
C PHE A 126 10.56 -0.58 -3.64
N VAL A 127 10.98 -1.77 -3.19
CA VAL A 127 10.75 -3.03 -3.93
C VAL A 127 9.25 -3.29 -4.15
N LYS A 128 8.42 -3.11 -3.12
CA LYS A 128 6.96 -3.28 -3.23
C LYS A 128 6.32 -2.28 -4.20
N LEU A 129 6.71 -1.02 -4.13
CA LEU A 129 6.18 0.02 -5.04
C LEU A 129 6.60 -0.24 -6.49
N THR A 130 7.85 -0.68 -6.72
CA THR A 130 8.33 -1.03 -8.05
C THR A 130 7.58 -2.22 -8.63
N ALA A 131 7.33 -3.27 -7.84
CA ALA A 131 6.52 -4.41 -8.26
C ALA A 131 5.09 -3.98 -8.63
N LEU A 132 4.46 -3.13 -7.82
CA LEU A 132 3.13 -2.59 -8.09
C LEU A 132 3.11 -1.70 -9.35
N LYS A 133 4.12 -0.84 -9.56
CA LYS A 133 4.31 -0.05 -10.78
C LYS A 133 4.33 -0.94 -12.01
N CYS A 134 5.10 -2.03 -11.99
CA CYS A 134 5.17 -2.98 -13.11
C CYS A 134 3.82 -3.61 -13.41
N GLN A 135 3.07 -4.04 -12.38
CA GLN A 135 1.74 -4.62 -12.56
C GLN A 135 0.75 -3.63 -13.17
N LEU A 136 0.70 -2.41 -12.67
CA LEU A 136 -0.19 -1.35 -13.17
C LEU A 136 0.17 -0.96 -14.61
N THR A 137 1.47 -0.81 -14.92
CA THR A 137 1.94 -0.50 -16.27
C THR A 137 1.57 -1.61 -17.24
N LYS A 138 1.74 -2.89 -16.86
CA LYS A 138 1.33 -4.03 -17.66
C LYS A 138 -0.17 -4.04 -17.94
N ALA A 139 -1.00 -3.72 -16.95
CA ALA A 139 -2.44 -3.62 -17.17
C ALA A 139 -2.80 -2.55 -18.20
N LEU A 140 -2.17 -1.38 -18.14
CA LEU A 140 -2.39 -0.30 -19.10
C LEU A 140 -1.85 -0.63 -20.49
N ASP A 141 -0.73 -1.35 -20.60
CA ASP A 141 -0.15 -1.79 -21.88
C ASP A 141 -1.08 -2.80 -22.59
N VAL A 142 -1.59 -3.79 -21.87
CA VAL A 142 -2.58 -4.76 -22.39
C VAL A 142 -3.85 -4.06 -22.90
N CYS A 143 -4.22 -2.94 -22.29
CA CYS A 143 -5.35 -2.11 -22.74
C CYS A 143 -4.97 -1.13 -23.86
N GLY A 144 -3.71 -1.10 -24.32
CA GLY A 144 -3.22 -0.21 -25.37
C GLY A 144 -3.13 1.27 -24.96
N LEU A 145 -3.17 1.56 -23.64
CA LEU A 145 -3.21 2.93 -23.10
C LEU A 145 -1.83 3.49 -22.72
N LYS A 146 -0.90 2.62 -22.39
CA LYS A 146 0.49 2.99 -22.05
C LYS A 146 1.41 1.86 -22.48
N ARG A 147 2.39 2.14 -23.36
CA ARG A 147 3.41 1.16 -23.71
C ARG A 147 4.42 1.01 -22.55
N ILE A 148 4.88 -0.22 -22.34
CA ILE A 148 5.96 -0.49 -21.40
C ILE A 148 7.25 0.16 -21.95
N ASP A 149 7.85 1.04 -21.16
CA ASP A 149 9.20 1.49 -21.38
C ASP A 149 10.18 0.41 -20.87
N VAL A 150 10.67 -0.40 -21.79
CA VAL A 150 11.53 -1.55 -21.48
C VAL A 150 12.81 -1.09 -20.79
N VAL A 151 13.41 0.02 -21.24
CA VAL A 151 14.67 0.54 -20.67
C VAL A 151 14.47 1.00 -19.23
N ALA A 152 13.35 1.70 -18.96
CA ALA A 152 13.00 2.11 -17.60
C ALA A 152 12.69 0.90 -16.71
N ALA A 153 11.99 -0.11 -17.24
CA ALA A 153 11.67 -1.33 -16.51
C ALA A 153 12.94 -2.15 -16.18
N GLU A 154 13.89 -2.26 -17.10
CA GLU A 154 15.19 -2.90 -16.86
C GLU A 154 15.98 -2.22 -15.74
N LYS A 155 16.05 -0.89 -15.74
CA LYS A 155 16.69 -0.11 -14.66
C LYS A 155 16.03 -0.34 -13.30
N ASP A 156 14.70 -0.35 -13.27
CA ASP A 156 13.95 -0.63 -12.06
C ASP A 156 14.26 -2.04 -11.54
N MET A 157 14.34 -3.03 -12.43
CA MET A 157 14.69 -4.42 -12.08
C MET A 157 16.12 -4.55 -11.57
N GLU A 158 17.10 -3.98 -12.25
CA GLU A 158 18.51 -3.96 -11.81
C GLU A 158 18.63 -3.37 -10.39
N ARG A 159 17.91 -2.31 -10.12
CA ARG A 159 17.90 -1.68 -8.80
C ARG A 159 17.27 -2.59 -7.74
N VAL A 160 16.13 -3.22 -8.05
CA VAL A 160 15.47 -4.20 -7.17
C VAL A 160 16.42 -5.36 -6.89
N GLU A 161 17.06 -5.94 -7.89
CA GLU A 161 18.03 -7.01 -7.74
C GLU A 161 19.22 -6.60 -6.87
N SER A 162 19.75 -5.39 -7.08
CA SER A 162 20.82 -4.85 -6.23
C SER A 162 20.40 -4.74 -4.75
N ILE A 163 19.16 -4.39 -4.48
CA ILE A 163 18.62 -4.33 -3.12
C ILE A 163 18.46 -5.73 -2.51
N LEU A 164 17.89 -6.66 -3.28
CA LEU A 164 17.66 -8.03 -2.84
C LEU A 164 18.98 -8.79 -2.60
N ASN A 165 19.95 -8.63 -3.50
CA ASN A 165 21.27 -9.29 -3.39
C ASN A 165 22.11 -8.76 -2.21
N LYS A 166 21.93 -7.52 -1.79
CA LYS A 166 22.62 -6.94 -0.62
C LYS A 166 21.99 -7.36 0.70
N ASN A 167 20.73 -7.80 0.69
CA ASN A 167 19.97 -8.22 1.87
C ASN A 167 19.70 -9.72 1.81
N ILE A 168 20.70 -10.55 2.16
CA ILE A 168 20.57 -12.02 2.26
C ILE A 168 19.56 -12.45 3.34
N TYR A 169 19.03 -11.51 4.13
CA TYR A 169 18.03 -11.72 5.18
C TYR A 169 16.74 -10.95 4.87
N PHE A 170 16.12 -11.20 3.70
CA PHE A 170 14.69 -10.99 3.61
C PHE A 170 14.04 -12.20 4.31
N ASP A 171 13.72 -12.05 5.58
CA ASP A 171 12.66 -12.83 6.18
C ASP A 171 11.41 -12.60 5.35
N VAL A 172 11.14 -13.53 4.45
CA VAL A 172 9.88 -13.64 3.75
C VAL A 172 8.88 -14.15 4.78
N ALA A 173 8.49 -13.28 5.70
CA ALA A 173 7.29 -13.46 6.46
C ALA A 173 6.14 -13.19 5.49
N ILE A 174 5.73 -14.26 4.81
CA ILE A 174 4.50 -14.38 4.03
C ILE A 174 3.30 -14.20 4.96
#